data_3216037165b105a2f58b2b4be92af716
#
_entry.id   3216037165b105a2f58b2b4be92af716
#
_cell.length_a   1.000
_cell.length_b   1.000
_cell.length_c   1.000
_cell.angle_alpha   90.00
_cell.angle_beta   90.00
_cell.angle_gamma   90.00
#
_symmetry.space_group_name_H-M   'P 1'
#
loop_
_entity.id
_entity.type
_entity.pdbx_description
1 polymer ?
#
loop_
_entity_poly.entity_id
_entity_poly.type
_entity_poly.pdbx_seq_one_letter_code
_entity_poly.pdbx_strand_id
1 'polypeptide(L)'
;MDDNQEQPLAELLRPKNVNDIIGQSELMGEGQPLKVAIESGNLPSMILWGPPGVGKTTIARVIANTSESEFLSISAVLSGVKEIREAIERAKYAKDQQNKKTILFVDEVHRFNKSQQDAFLPHIESGLIIFIGATTENPSFEVNSALLSRCQTYLLKALNEEDLLLIIDRALSYKNTHSMEQEAKLMLLNYVSGDARRLINLIEMAINRSKADGKKEISQDLVKKILTDKARRFDKGGDQFYDQISALHKSVRGSDPDASLYWFFRMLDGGADPLYLARRIVRIAVEDIGLADPRAQTMALEAYQIYERLGHPEGELALSNAVIYLAMAAKSNSAYVAYNDVKAFIKNQNHHDVPIHLRNAPTKLMNDLNYGKEYRYAHNEPNGYAAGEKYFPDELDSVKFFKPTERGLEKKISEKQEFLESLDKEYKKRK
;
A
#
# COMPACT_ATOMS: atom_id res chain seq x y z
N MET A 1 -12.03 -45.46 -8.14
CA MET A 1 -11.32 -44.51 -9.02
C MET A 1 -11.07 -43.28 -8.13
N ASP A 2 -9.84 -43.20 -7.60
CA ASP A 2 -9.46 -42.18 -6.61
C ASP A 2 -9.27 -40.84 -7.29
N ASP A 3 -10.20 -39.95 -7.08
CA ASP A 3 -10.09 -38.52 -7.40
C ASP A 3 -9.19 -37.82 -6.36
N ASN A 4 -7.95 -38.29 -6.25
CA ASN A 4 -6.91 -37.62 -5.48
C ASN A 4 -6.23 -36.57 -6.38
N GLN A 5 -6.93 -35.51 -6.73
CA GLN A 5 -6.28 -34.26 -7.11
C GLN A 5 -5.47 -33.81 -5.89
N GLU A 6 -4.14 -34.02 -5.93
CA GLU A 6 -3.25 -33.65 -4.83
C GLU A 6 -3.44 -32.17 -4.56
N GLN A 7 -3.98 -31.81 -3.37
CA GLN A 7 -4.11 -30.43 -2.93
C GLN A 7 -2.73 -29.76 -2.96
N PRO A 8 -2.66 -28.46 -3.30
CA PRO A 8 -1.40 -27.71 -3.27
C PRO A 8 -0.71 -27.81 -1.92
N LEU A 9 0.61 -27.91 -1.91
CA LEU A 9 1.40 -28.05 -0.70
C LEU A 9 1.12 -26.93 0.32
N ALA A 10 0.87 -25.72 -0.17
CA ALA A 10 0.53 -24.57 0.67
C ALA A 10 -0.78 -24.76 1.47
N GLU A 11 -1.75 -25.51 0.94
CA GLU A 11 -2.99 -25.82 1.68
C GLU A 11 -2.76 -26.96 2.66
N LEU A 12 -1.98 -27.98 2.27
CA LEU A 12 -1.64 -29.12 3.12
C LEU A 12 -0.83 -28.73 4.35
N LEU A 13 0.07 -27.74 4.22
CA LEU A 13 0.92 -27.23 5.30
C LEU A 13 0.25 -26.14 6.14
N ARG A 14 -0.95 -25.75 5.80
CA ARG A 14 -1.65 -24.68 6.51
C ARG A 14 -1.84 -25.02 7.99
N PRO A 15 -1.40 -24.19 8.93
CA PRO A 15 -1.64 -24.35 10.34
C PRO A 15 -3.12 -24.57 10.66
N LYS A 16 -3.41 -25.53 11.54
CA LYS A 16 -4.77 -25.83 12.00
C LYS A 16 -5.03 -25.28 13.40
N ASN A 17 -3.98 -25.15 14.22
CA ASN A 17 -4.03 -24.69 15.59
C ASN A 17 -3.17 -23.44 15.77
N VAL A 18 -3.40 -22.68 16.83
CA VAL A 18 -2.65 -21.45 17.16
C VAL A 18 -1.15 -21.75 17.33
N ASN A 19 -0.79 -22.84 17.97
CA ASN A 19 0.58 -23.24 18.24
C ASN A 19 1.35 -23.69 16.98
N ASP A 20 0.66 -23.98 15.89
CA ASP A 20 1.25 -24.38 14.61
C ASP A 20 1.67 -23.17 13.75
N ILE A 21 1.25 -21.95 14.14
CA ILE A 21 1.58 -20.72 13.42
C ILE A 21 3.06 -20.44 13.61
N ILE A 22 3.78 -20.30 12.50
CA ILE A 22 5.20 -19.93 12.48
C ILE A 22 5.30 -18.44 12.29
N GLY A 23 6.18 -17.82 13.11
CA GLY A 23 6.36 -16.36 13.14
C GLY A 23 5.26 -15.61 13.88
N GLN A 24 5.24 -14.28 13.70
CA GLN A 24 4.26 -13.38 14.33
C GLN A 24 4.27 -13.46 15.88
N SER A 25 5.42 -13.69 16.50
CA SER A 25 5.56 -13.87 17.94
C SER A 25 5.06 -12.66 18.76
N GLU A 26 5.14 -11.47 18.21
CA GLU A 26 4.61 -10.24 18.84
C GLU A 26 3.07 -10.19 18.91
N LEU A 27 2.37 -11.00 18.10
CA LEU A 27 0.91 -11.08 18.07
C LEU A 27 0.38 -12.39 18.68
N MET A 28 1.08 -13.48 18.42
CA MET A 28 0.67 -14.84 18.73
C MET A 28 1.51 -15.51 19.82
N GLY A 29 2.49 -14.78 20.36
CA GLY A 29 3.30 -15.24 21.48
C GLY A 29 2.51 -15.40 22.77
N GLU A 30 3.10 -16.01 23.77
CA GLU A 30 2.47 -16.24 25.05
C GLU A 30 2.11 -14.90 25.76
N GLY A 31 0.88 -14.74 26.21
CA GLY A 31 0.38 -13.51 26.83
C GLY A 31 0.11 -12.34 25.86
N GLN A 32 0.29 -12.53 24.57
CA GLN A 32 0.01 -11.48 23.58
C GLN A 32 -1.50 -11.28 23.38
N PRO A 33 -1.96 -10.03 23.12
CA PRO A 33 -3.38 -9.69 23.10
C PRO A 33 -4.24 -10.54 22.15
N LEU A 34 -3.74 -10.85 20.95
CA LEU A 34 -4.49 -11.65 19.99
C LEU A 34 -4.58 -13.11 20.44
N LYS A 35 -3.48 -13.70 20.96
CA LYS A 35 -3.51 -15.06 21.49
C LYS A 35 -4.48 -15.18 22.67
N VAL A 36 -4.43 -14.26 23.62
CA VAL A 36 -5.34 -14.21 24.78
C VAL A 36 -6.80 -14.09 24.31
N ALA A 37 -7.08 -13.25 23.32
CA ALA A 37 -8.45 -13.11 22.78
C ALA A 37 -8.95 -14.41 22.13
N ILE A 38 -8.09 -15.15 21.43
CA ILE A 38 -8.41 -16.44 20.81
C ILE A 38 -8.69 -17.48 21.91
N GLU A 39 -7.81 -17.61 22.90
CA GLU A 39 -7.91 -18.61 23.97
C GLU A 39 -9.11 -18.36 24.91
N SER A 40 -9.45 -17.09 25.13
CA SER A 40 -10.62 -16.71 25.94
C SER A 40 -11.95 -16.79 25.18
N GLY A 41 -11.93 -16.99 23.86
CA GLY A 41 -13.11 -16.98 22.99
C GLY A 41 -13.79 -15.61 22.84
N ASN A 42 -13.15 -14.54 23.33
CA ASN A 42 -13.66 -13.17 23.25
C ASN A 42 -12.98 -12.40 22.11
N LEU A 43 -13.34 -12.77 20.89
CA LEU A 43 -12.73 -12.27 19.68
C LEU A 43 -13.29 -10.90 19.27
N PRO A 44 -12.45 -9.85 19.17
CA PRO A 44 -12.88 -8.59 18.59
C PRO A 44 -12.93 -8.69 17.06
N SER A 45 -13.71 -7.84 16.41
CA SER A 45 -13.51 -7.57 14.98
C SER A 45 -12.16 -6.91 14.76
N MET A 46 -11.48 -7.26 13.65
CA MET A 46 -10.08 -6.84 13.44
C MET A 46 -9.71 -6.62 11.99
N ILE A 47 -8.64 -5.86 11.81
CA ILE A 47 -7.95 -5.69 10.53
C ILE A 47 -6.54 -6.30 10.66
N LEU A 48 -6.23 -7.28 9.81
CA LEU A 48 -4.91 -7.87 9.69
C LEU A 48 -4.15 -7.16 8.56
N TRP A 49 -3.16 -6.37 8.90
CA TRP A 49 -2.38 -5.58 7.95
C TRP A 49 -0.94 -6.09 7.86
N GLY A 50 -0.40 -6.21 6.66
CA GLY A 50 0.99 -6.58 6.45
C GLY A 50 1.27 -7.10 5.04
N PRO A 51 2.54 -7.40 4.72
CA PRO A 51 2.97 -7.85 3.40
C PRO A 51 2.22 -9.10 2.90
N PRO A 52 2.28 -9.44 1.61
CA PRO A 52 1.73 -10.68 1.10
C PRO A 52 2.44 -11.89 1.71
N GLY A 53 1.76 -13.03 1.81
CA GLY A 53 2.35 -14.30 2.23
C GLY A 53 2.72 -14.46 3.71
N VAL A 54 2.43 -13.48 4.57
CA VAL A 54 2.77 -13.50 6.02
C VAL A 54 1.76 -14.24 6.91
N GLY A 55 0.70 -14.83 6.33
CA GLY A 55 -0.23 -15.67 7.07
C GLY A 55 -1.57 -15.03 7.46
N LYS A 56 -1.96 -13.85 6.94
CA LYS A 56 -3.24 -13.18 7.27
C LYS A 56 -4.45 -14.11 7.17
N THR A 57 -4.66 -14.75 6.03
CA THR A 57 -5.75 -15.73 5.80
C THR A 57 -5.61 -16.96 6.68
N THR A 58 -4.39 -17.39 6.94
CA THR A 58 -4.12 -18.56 7.81
C THR A 58 -4.52 -18.27 9.24
N ILE A 59 -4.13 -17.12 9.78
CA ILE A 59 -4.51 -16.68 11.13
C ILE A 59 -6.03 -16.60 11.25
N ALA A 60 -6.72 -15.99 10.28
CA ALA A 60 -8.17 -15.91 10.30
C ALA A 60 -8.86 -17.29 10.34
N ARG A 61 -8.35 -18.27 9.58
CA ARG A 61 -8.87 -19.63 9.60
C ARG A 61 -8.56 -20.37 10.91
N VAL A 62 -7.36 -20.18 11.46
CA VAL A 62 -7.01 -20.77 12.77
C VAL A 62 -7.90 -20.21 13.87
N ILE A 63 -8.16 -18.91 13.86
CA ILE A 63 -9.10 -18.26 14.79
C ILE A 63 -10.49 -18.91 14.68
N ALA A 64 -10.99 -19.09 13.47
CA ALA A 64 -12.31 -19.69 13.24
C ALA A 64 -12.39 -21.16 13.72
N ASN A 65 -11.35 -21.94 13.45
CA ASN A 65 -11.28 -23.32 13.91
C ASN A 65 -11.24 -23.41 15.44
N THR A 66 -10.42 -22.58 16.10
CA THR A 66 -10.25 -22.58 17.55
C THR A 66 -11.53 -22.11 18.27
N SER A 67 -12.28 -21.19 17.67
CA SER A 67 -13.53 -20.67 18.24
C SER A 67 -14.79 -21.45 17.81
N GLU A 68 -14.64 -22.56 17.07
CA GLU A 68 -15.73 -23.35 16.50
C GLU A 68 -16.77 -22.53 15.71
N SER A 69 -16.30 -21.42 15.14
CA SER A 69 -17.15 -20.47 14.41
C SER A 69 -17.32 -20.87 12.95
N GLU A 70 -18.47 -20.51 12.36
CA GLU A 70 -18.64 -20.59 10.89
C GLU A 70 -17.65 -19.63 10.22
N PHE A 71 -16.88 -20.12 9.25
CA PHE A 71 -15.90 -19.30 8.50
C PHE A 71 -16.41 -18.98 7.11
N LEU A 72 -16.73 -17.71 6.87
CA LEU A 72 -17.11 -17.21 5.57
C LEU A 72 -15.99 -16.33 5.02
N SER A 73 -15.65 -16.51 3.74
CA SER A 73 -14.58 -15.74 3.09
C SER A 73 -15.10 -15.03 1.86
N ILE A 74 -14.80 -13.74 1.75
CA ILE A 74 -15.10 -12.88 0.62
C ILE A 74 -13.77 -12.29 0.11
N SER A 75 -13.58 -12.27 -1.21
CA SER A 75 -12.47 -11.54 -1.84
C SER A 75 -12.99 -10.20 -2.36
N ALA A 76 -12.50 -9.09 -1.85
CA ALA A 76 -12.92 -7.77 -2.30
C ALA A 76 -12.55 -7.48 -3.77
N VAL A 77 -11.64 -8.26 -4.35
CA VAL A 77 -11.27 -8.17 -5.78
C VAL A 77 -12.34 -8.76 -6.69
N LEU A 78 -13.01 -9.84 -6.25
CA LEU A 78 -13.96 -10.62 -7.07
C LEU A 78 -15.41 -10.44 -6.65
N SER A 79 -15.68 -9.79 -5.53
CA SER A 79 -17.00 -9.75 -4.90
C SER A 79 -17.57 -8.34 -4.87
N GLY A 80 -18.90 -8.26 -4.89
CA GLY A 80 -19.66 -7.02 -4.80
C GLY A 80 -20.68 -7.03 -3.65
N VAL A 81 -21.67 -6.15 -3.74
CA VAL A 81 -22.76 -6.02 -2.74
C VAL A 81 -23.59 -7.31 -2.62
N LYS A 82 -23.70 -8.07 -3.70
CA LYS A 82 -24.47 -9.32 -3.71
C LYS A 82 -23.84 -10.36 -2.79
N GLU A 83 -22.55 -10.60 -2.94
CA GLU A 83 -21.79 -11.56 -2.14
C GLU A 83 -21.74 -11.17 -0.67
N ILE A 84 -21.69 -9.86 -0.37
CA ILE A 84 -21.79 -9.35 1.01
C ILE A 84 -23.15 -9.73 1.60
N ARG A 85 -24.26 -9.50 0.88
CA ARG A 85 -25.59 -9.86 1.35
C ARG A 85 -25.76 -11.37 1.57
N GLU A 86 -25.28 -12.17 0.65
CA GLU A 86 -25.31 -13.65 0.77
C GLU A 86 -24.55 -14.13 2.01
N ALA A 87 -23.38 -13.56 2.29
CA ALA A 87 -22.61 -13.89 3.49
C ALA A 87 -23.35 -13.49 4.77
N ILE A 88 -23.99 -12.34 4.79
CA ILE A 88 -24.81 -11.90 5.94
C ILE A 88 -26.02 -12.81 6.17
N GLU A 89 -26.72 -13.22 5.12
CA GLU A 89 -27.85 -14.17 5.26
C GLU A 89 -27.37 -15.54 5.77
N ARG A 90 -26.19 -16.02 5.33
CA ARG A 90 -25.58 -17.25 5.88
C ARG A 90 -25.21 -17.08 7.35
N ALA A 91 -24.68 -15.91 7.75
CA ALA A 91 -24.38 -15.63 9.15
C ALA A 91 -25.64 -15.64 10.04
N LYS A 92 -26.76 -15.08 9.54
CA LYS A 92 -28.06 -15.15 10.23
C LYS A 92 -28.50 -16.61 10.39
N TYR A 93 -28.45 -17.38 9.31
CA TYR A 93 -28.82 -18.79 9.36
C TYR A 93 -27.95 -19.60 10.36
N ALA A 94 -26.63 -19.38 10.36
CA ALA A 94 -25.71 -20.04 11.29
C ALA A 94 -26.06 -19.70 12.76
N LYS A 95 -26.38 -18.44 13.03
CA LYS A 95 -26.81 -17.99 14.37
C LYS A 95 -28.14 -18.58 14.78
N ASP A 96 -29.18 -18.50 13.92
CA ASP A 96 -30.55 -18.86 14.25
C ASP A 96 -30.79 -20.37 14.30
N GLN A 97 -30.15 -21.14 13.40
CA GLN A 97 -30.37 -22.57 13.24
C GLN A 97 -29.29 -23.42 13.93
N GLN A 98 -28.08 -22.92 14.06
CA GLN A 98 -26.93 -23.70 14.56
C GLN A 98 -26.37 -23.15 15.87
N ASN A 99 -26.82 -21.98 16.30
CA ASN A 99 -26.29 -21.24 17.46
C ASN A 99 -24.75 -21.02 17.37
N LYS A 100 -24.25 -20.83 16.14
CA LYS A 100 -22.83 -20.61 15.88
C LYS A 100 -22.54 -19.15 15.63
N LYS A 101 -21.40 -18.70 16.16
CA LYS A 101 -20.80 -17.41 15.75
C LYS A 101 -20.28 -17.50 14.34
N THR A 102 -20.29 -16.40 13.61
CA THR A 102 -19.73 -16.34 12.24
C THR A 102 -18.56 -15.40 12.20
N ILE A 103 -17.43 -15.89 11.70
CA ILE A 103 -16.28 -15.07 11.30
C ILE A 103 -16.40 -14.79 9.82
N LEU A 104 -16.52 -13.51 9.47
CA LEU A 104 -16.50 -13.06 8.08
C LEU A 104 -15.12 -12.49 7.76
N PHE A 105 -14.37 -13.26 6.99
CA PHE A 105 -13.05 -12.86 6.48
C PHE A 105 -13.20 -12.14 5.14
N VAL A 106 -12.67 -10.92 5.04
CA VAL A 106 -12.65 -10.13 3.81
C VAL A 106 -11.20 -9.92 3.38
N ASP A 107 -10.81 -10.61 2.30
CA ASP A 107 -9.46 -10.46 1.74
C ASP A 107 -9.37 -9.20 0.87
N GLU A 108 -8.26 -8.48 1.00
CA GLU A 108 -7.97 -7.21 0.32
C GLU A 108 -9.07 -6.15 0.54
N VAL A 109 -9.51 -5.98 1.79
CA VAL A 109 -10.64 -5.10 2.17
C VAL A 109 -10.53 -3.68 1.63
N HIS A 110 -9.33 -3.18 1.38
CA HIS A 110 -9.07 -1.87 0.78
C HIS A 110 -9.60 -1.73 -0.67
N ARG A 111 -9.91 -2.84 -1.35
CA ARG A 111 -10.51 -2.84 -2.68
C ARG A 111 -12.01 -2.53 -2.68
N PHE A 112 -12.67 -2.68 -1.55
CA PHE A 112 -14.04 -2.26 -1.41
C PHE A 112 -14.17 -0.75 -1.30
N ASN A 113 -15.14 -0.17 -2.03
CA ASN A 113 -15.48 1.23 -1.87
C ASN A 113 -16.14 1.52 -0.52
N LYS A 114 -16.27 2.80 -0.17
CA LYS A 114 -16.81 3.23 1.13
C LYS A 114 -18.17 2.62 1.45
N SER A 115 -19.11 2.60 0.50
CA SER A 115 -20.46 2.05 0.71
C SER A 115 -20.43 0.53 0.95
N GLN A 116 -19.51 -0.19 0.32
CA GLN A 116 -19.33 -1.63 0.54
C GLN A 116 -18.71 -1.91 1.92
N GLN A 117 -17.76 -1.09 2.37
CA GLN A 117 -17.21 -1.18 3.71
C GLN A 117 -18.26 -0.83 4.77
N ASP A 118 -19.10 0.18 4.55
CA ASP A 118 -20.18 0.59 5.44
C ASP A 118 -21.26 -0.50 5.59
N ALA A 119 -21.43 -1.36 4.59
CA ALA A 119 -22.42 -2.45 4.65
C ALA A 119 -22.14 -3.48 5.76
N PHE A 120 -20.93 -3.58 6.28
CA PHE A 120 -20.60 -4.47 7.39
C PHE A 120 -20.96 -3.90 8.77
N LEU A 121 -21.03 -2.55 8.90
CA LEU A 121 -21.14 -1.87 10.20
C LEU A 121 -22.31 -2.33 11.06
N PRO A 122 -23.56 -2.41 10.55
CA PRO A 122 -24.71 -2.85 11.36
C PRO A 122 -24.56 -4.28 11.91
N HIS A 123 -23.84 -5.13 11.16
CA HIS A 123 -23.67 -6.53 11.49
C HIS A 123 -22.52 -6.78 12.48
N ILE A 124 -21.52 -5.90 12.47
CA ILE A 124 -20.45 -5.83 13.47
C ILE A 124 -21.04 -5.33 14.80
N GLU A 125 -21.80 -4.22 14.77
CA GLU A 125 -22.43 -3.61 15.94
C GLU A 125 -23.44 -4.53 16.64
N SER A 126 -24.21 -5.28 15.86
CA SER A 126 -25.17 -6.25 16.40
C SER A 126 -24.51 -7.55 16.90
N GLY A 127 -23.20 -7.73 16.70
CA GLY A 127 -22.49 -8.96 17.01
C GLY A 127 -22.95 -10.17 16.19
N LEU A 128 -23.58 -9.94 15.03
CA LEU A 128 -23.97 -11.00 14.10
C LEU A 128 -22.72 -11.66 13.48
N ILE A 129 -21.73 -10.86 13.17
CA ILE A 129 -20.45 -11.30 12.62
C ILE A 129 -19.29 -10.79 13.46
N ILE A 130 -18.21 -11.57 13.51
CA ILE A 130 -16.89 -11.12 13.87
C ILE A 130 -16.18 -10.83 12.54
N PHE A 131 -15.89 -9.55 12.29
CA PHE A 131 -15.28 -9.13 11.04
C PHE A 131 -13.75 -9.27 11.12
N ILE A 132 -13.13 -9.91 10.13
CA ILE A 132 -11.68 -9.95 9.97
C ILE A 132 -11.34 -9.46 8.57
N GLY A 133 -10.89 -8.20 8.46
CA GLY A 133 -10.38 -7.64 7.21
C GLY A 133 -8.91 -7.93 7.04
N ALA A 134 -8.47 -8.34 5.85
CA ALA A 134 -7.06 -8.45 5.50
C ALA A 134 -6.68 -7.40 4.46
N THR A 135 -5.51 -6.79 4.59
CA THR A 135 -4.99 -5.81 3.64
C THR A 135 -3.48 -5.81 3.58
N THR A 136 -2.93 -5.51 2.41
CA THR A 136 -1.51 -5.21 2.21
C THR A 136 -1.20 -3.72 2.31
N GLU A 137 -2.22 -2.87 2.20
CA GLU A 137 -2.10 -1.42 2.24
C GLU A 137 -2.32 -0.89 3.68
N ASN A 138 -1.80 0.30 3.97
CA ASN A 138 -1.99 0.90 5.29
C ASN A 138 -3.46 1.22 5.54
N PRO A 139 -4.10 0.57 6.53
CA PRO A 139 -5.53 0.71 6.77
C PRO A 139 -5.97 2.14 7.12
N SER A 140 -5.08 2.96 7.67
CA SER A 140 -5.39 4.36 8.00
C SER A 140 -5.70 5.23 6.78
N PHE A 141 -5.29 4.80 5.58
CA PHE A 141 -5.55 5.53 4.33
C PHE A 141 -6.64 4.89 3.49
N GLU A 142 -6.81 3.56 3.58
CA GLU A 142 -7.60 2.78 2.64
C GLU A 142 -8.88 2.22 3.25
N VAL A 143 -8.95 2.09 4.56
CA VAL A 143 -10.15 1.62 5.27
C VAL A 143 -10.88 2.81 5.89
N ASN A 144 -12.21 2.86 5.73
CA ASN A 144 -12.97 3.99 6.26
C ASN A 144 -12.91 4.06 7.80
N SER A 145 -13.00 5.27 8.32
CA SER A 145 -12.87 5.54 9.75
C SER A 145 -13.95 4.88 10.60
N ALA A 146 -15.16 4.67 10.04
CA ALA A 146 -16.27 4.01 10.74
C ALA A 146 -15.99 2.52 10.96
N LEU A 147 -15.37 1.84 10.00
CA LEU A 147 -14.95 0.45 10.14
C LEU A 147 -13.74 0.33 11.08
N LEU A 148 -12.75 1.22 10.93
CA LEU A 148 -11.56 1.25 11.79
C LEU A 148 -11.89 1.47 13.26
N SER A 149 -12.88 2.32 13.57
CA SER A 149 -13.28 2.57 14.96
C SER A 149 -13.92 1.36 15.67
N ARG A 150 -14.32 0.33 14.90
CA ARG A 150 -14.97 -0.90 15.40
C ARG A 150 -14.06 -2.13 15.30
N CYS A 151 -12.87 -1.96 14.76
CA CYS A 151 -11.92 -3.05 14.55
C CYS A 151 -10.59 -2.76 15.23
N GLN A 152 -10.00 -3.77 15.85
CA GLN A 152 -8.60 -3.68 16.30
C GLN A 152 -7.66 -3.93 15.12
N THR A 153 -6.63 -3.12 14.97
CA THR A 153 -5.66 -3.29 13.87
C THR A 153 -4.42 -4.01 14.37
N TYR A 154 -4.08 -5.11 13.71
CA TYR A 154 -2.88 -5.90 13.98
C TYR A 154 -1.93 -5.85 12.79
N LEU A 155 -0.67 -5.42 13.04
CA LEU A 155 0.39 -5.40 12.06
C LEU A 155 1.12 -6.75 12.03
N LEU A 156 1.06 -7.43 10.88
CA LEU A 156 1.84 -8.63 10.63
C LEU A 156 3.15 -8.24 9.93
N LYS A 157 4.26 -8.73 10.47
CA LYS A 157 5.59 -8.50 9.90
C LYS A 157 5.94 -9.56 8.86
N ALA A 158 6.85 -9.24 7.95
CA ALA A 158 7.48 -10.24 7.09
C ALA A 158 8.14 -11.30 7.97
N LEU A 159 8.09 -12.55 7.53
CA LEU A 159 8.72 -13.65 8.26
C LEU A 159 10.26 -13.52 8.19
N ASN A 160 10.91 -13.77 9.30
CA ASN A 160 12.37 -13.74 9.37
C ASN A 160 12.97 -15.05 8.80
N GLU A 161 14.30 -15.12 8.71
CA GLU A 161 14.97 -16.28 8.15
C GLU A 161 14.75 -17.56 8.98
N GLU A 162 14.69 -17.46 10.30
CA GLU A 162 14.43 -18.60 11.20
C GLU A 162 13.03 -19.14 10.99
N ASP A 163 12.02 -18.29 10.88
CA ASP A 163 10.64 -18.65 10.58
C ASP A 163 10.53 -19.37 9.23
N LEU A 164 11.21 -18.85 8.21
CA LEU A 164 11.22 -19.44 6.88
C LEU A 164 11.93 -20.78 6.82
N LEU A 165 13.03 -20.97 7.59
CA LEU A 165 13.70 -22.27 7.74
C LEU A 165 12.78 -23.31 8.36
N LEU A 166 12.02 -22.95 9.40
CA LEU A 166 11.02 -23.83 10.00
C LEU A 166 9.95 -24.26 8.98
N ILE A 167 9.55 -23.36 8.09
CA ILE A 167 8.60 -23.67 7.01
C ILE A 167 9.22 -24.64 6.00
N ILE A 168 10.49 -24.46 5.62
CA ILE A 168 11.21 -25.38 4.73
C ILE A 168 11.25 -26.77 5.37
N ASP A 169 11.68 -26.88 6.61
CA ASP A 169 11.82 -28.14 7.30
C ASP A 169 10.46 -28.86 7.48
N ARG A 170 9.40 -28.11 7.79
CA ARG A 170 8.02 -28.63 7.82
C ARG A 170 7.58 -29.14 6.45
N ALA A 171 7.89 -28.41 5.37
CA ALA A 171 7.53 -28.79 4.01
C ALA A 171 8.25 -30.06 3.54
N LEU A 172 9.54 -30.18 3.83
CA LEU A 172 10.34 -31.36 3.51
C LEU A 172 9.91 -32.59 4.32
N SER A 173 9.61 -32.41 5.60
CA SER A 173 9.16 -33.48 6.50
C SER A 173 7.78 -34.02 6.16
N TYR A 174 6.88 -33.18 5.66
CA TYR A 174 5.48 -33.53 5.38
C TYR A 174 5.36 -34.71 4.36
N LYS A 175 6.23 -34.73 3.36
CA LYS A 175 6.24 -35.82 2.35
C LYS A 175 7.35 -36.85 2.57
N ASN A 176 8.22 -36.68 3.56
CA ASN A 176 9.34 -37.56 3.96
C ASN A 176 10.20 -38.08 2.78
N THR A 177 10.28 -37.32 1.68
CA THR A 177 10.78 -37.79 0.40
C THR A 177 12.05 -37.10 -0.08
N HIS A 178 12.36 -35.91 0.44
CA HIS A 178 13.47 -35.09 -0.06
C HIS A 178 14.26 -34.43 1.07
N SER A 179 15.57 -34.35 0.89
CA SER A 179 16.48 -33.43 1.59
C SER A 179 16.75 -32.22 0.72
N MET A 180 17.28 -31.15 1.31
CA MET A 180 17.68 -29.94 0.59
C MET A 180 19.04 -29.49 1.08
N GLU A 181 19.94 -29.19 0.14
CA GLU A 181 21.27 -28.63 0.44
C GLU A 181 21.12 -27.28 1.18
N GLN A 182 22.07 -26.96 2.06
CA GLN A 182 22.02 -25.72 2.85
C GLN A 182 22.10 -24.49 1.96
N GLU A 183 22.92 -24.53 0.94
CA GLU A 183 23.04 -23.46 -0.07
C GLU A 183 21.75 -23.23 -0.85
N ALA A 184 21.00 -24.31 -1.14
CA ALA A 184 19.69 -24.26 -1.76
C ALA A 184 18.66 -23.57 -0.84
N LYS A 185 18.68 -23.88 0.47
CA LYS A 185 17.83 -23.23 1.47
C LYS A 185 18.13 -21.72 1.51
N LEU A 186 19.38 -21.31 1.64
CA LEU A 186 19.81 -19.91 1.69
C LEU A 186 19.39 -19.15 0.41
N MET A 187 19.51 -19.78 -0.76
CA MET A 187 19.08 -19.17 -2.02
C MET A 187 17.56 -18.92 -2.06
N LEU A 188 16.74 -19.85 -1.54
CA LEU A 188 15.30 -19.65 -1.43
C LEU A 188 14.96 -18.53 -0.44
N LEU A 189 15.59 -18.49 0.72
CA LEU A 189 15.38 -17.46 1.75
C LEU A 189 15.61 -16.06 1.18
N ASN A 190 16.76 -15.86 0.52
CA ASN A 190 17.11 -14.59 -0.10
C ASN A 190 16.11 -14.18 -1.20
N TYR A 191 15.52 -15.14 -1.90
CA TYR A 191 14.60 -14.88 -3.00
C TYR A 191 13.19 -14.52 -2.55
N VAL A 192 12.69 -15.07 -1.44
CA VAL A 192 11.28 -14.91 -1.04
C VAL A 192 11.00 -13.70 -0.16
N SER A 193 12.02 -13.08 0.45
CA SER A 193 11.90 -11.84 1.24
C SER A 193 10.76 -11.86 2.27
N GLY A 194 10.60 -12.96 3.00
CA GLY A 194 9.59 -13.09 4.07
C GLY A 194 8.21 -13.60 3.63
N ASP A 195 8.02 -13.97 2.37
CA ASP A 195 6.75 -14.50 1.83
C ASP A 195 6.71 -16.05 1.89
N ALA A 196 6.00 -16.58 2.90
CA ALA A 196 5.85 -18.04 3.08
C ALA A 196 5.09 -18.70 1.93
N ARG A 197 4.10 -18.06 1.33
CA ARG A 197 3.34 -18.64 0.21
C ARG A 197 4.24 -18.85 -1.00
N ARG A 198 5.07 -17.84 -1.30
CA ARG A 198 6.06 -17.91 -2.37
C ARG A 198 7.09 -18.99 -2.09
N LEU A 199 7.56 -19.10 -0.84
CA LEU A 199 8.51 -20.15 -0.41
C LEU A 199 7.94 -21.54 -0.63
N ILE A 200 6.74 -21.83 -0.11
CA ILE A 200 6.11 -23.15 -0.21
C ILE A 200 5.88 -23.55 -1.68
N ASN A 201 5.45 -22.61 -2.52
CA ASN A 201 5.27 -22.88 -3.96
C ASN A 201 6.61 -23.22 -4.65
N LEU A 202 7.72 -22.58 -4.26
CA LEU A 202 9.05 -22.89 -4.80
C LEU A 202 9.52 -24.26 -4.34
N ILE A 203 9.30 -24.62 -3.07
CA ILE A 203 9.62 -25.94 -2.54
C ILE A 203 8.82 -27.02 -3.26
N GLU A 204 7.52 -26.80 -3.47
CA GLU A 204 6.67 -27.74 -4.22
C GLU A 204 7.18 -27.98 -5.64
N MET A 205 7.58 -26.92 -6.34
CA MET A 205 8.19 -27.03 -7.68
C MET A 205 9.52 -27.78 -7.63
N ALA A 206 10.36 -27.51 -6.62
CA ALA A 206 11.64 -28.19 -6.45
C ALA A 206 11.45 -29.69 -6.16
N ILE A 207 10.51 -30.05 -5.30
CA ILE A 207 10.15 -31.44 -5.01
C ILE A 207 9.66 -32.16 -6.30
N ASN A 208 8.74 -31.53 -7.03
CA ASN A 208 8.18 -32.12 -8.24
C ASN A 208 9.25 -32.31 -9.33
N ARG A 209 10.16 -31.37 -9.49
CA ARG A 209 11.25 -31.46 -10.45
C ARG A 209 12.29 -32.50 -10.04
N SER A 210 12.68 -32.51 -8.75
CA SER A 210 13.60 -33.52 -8.21
C SER A 210 13.06 -34.94 -8.38
N LYS A 211 11.74 -35.15 -8.16
CA LYS A 211 11.07 -36.42 -8.42
C LYS A 211 11.16 -36.83 -9.90
N ALA A 212 10.89 -35.92 -10.82
CA ALA A 212 10.96 -36.18 -12.25
C ALA A 212 12.38 -36.56 -12.69
N ASP A 213 13.41 -36.00 -12.02
CA ASP A 213 14.82 -36.32 -12.27
C ASP A 213 15.30 -37.56 -11.50
N GLY A 214 14.41 -38.28 -10.77
CA GLY A 214 14.71 -39.48 -9.99
C GLY A 214 15.59 -39.23 -8.76
N LYS A 215 15.71 -37.99 -8.32
CA LYS A 215 16.58 -37.56 -7.20
C LYS A 215 15.76 -37.37 -5.91
N LYS A 216 16.39 -37.61 -4.77
CA LYS A 216 15.82 -37.39 -3.43
C LYS A 216 16.37 -36.15 -2.76
N GLU A 217 17.38 -35.52 -3.36
CA GLU A 217 18.02 -34.31 -2.83
C GLU A 217 17.77 -33.13 -3.77
N ILE A 218 17.37 -32.00 -3.18
CA ILE A 218 17.16 -30.76 -3.89
C ILE A 218 18.48 -29.98 -3.78
N SER A 219 19.20 -29.93 -4.89
CA SER A 219 20.50 -29.25 -4.98
C SER A 219 20.36 -27.77 -5.24
N GLN A 220 21.41 -27.00 -4.94
CA GLN A 220 21.54 -25.59 -5.28
C GLN A 220 21.34 -25.34 -6.78
N ASP A 221 21.91 -26.18 -7.65
CA ASP A 221 21.76 -26.07 -9.10
C ASP A 221 20.31 -26.20 -9.56
N LEU A 222 19.54 -27.09 -8.95
CA LEU A 222 18.12 -27.25 -9.24
C LEU A 222 17.35 -25.99 -8.85
N VAL A 223 17.57 -25.47 -7.63
CA VAL A 223 16.94 -24.24 -7.18
C VAL A 223 17.32 -23.08 -8.07
N LYS A 224 18.59 -22.94 -8.43
CA LYS A 224 19.08 -21.90 -9.35
C LYS A 224 18.35 -21.97 -10.71
N LYS A 225 18.18 -23.15 -11.28
CA LYS A 225 17.39 -23.33 -12.54
C LYS A 225 15.95 -22.88 -12.37
N ILE A 226 15.27 -23.32 -11.30
CA ILE A 226 13.88 -22.94 -11.00
C ILE A 226 13.74 -21.42 -10.83
N LEU A 227 14.66 -20.79 -10.12
CA LEU A 227 14.66 -19.34 -9.90
C LEU A 227 14.98 -18.57 -11.20
N THR A 228 15.91 -19.08 -12.04
CA THR A 228 16.24 -18.46 -13.33
C THR A 228 15.08 -18.58 -14.32
N ASP A 229 14.40 -19.73 -14.38
CA ASP A 229 13.23 -19.91 -15.23
C ASP A 229 12.04 -19.05 -14.75
N LYS A 230 11.94 -18.76 -13.46
CA LYS A 230 10.98 -17.79 -12.90
C LYS A 230 11.45 -16.34 -13.03
N ALA A 231 12.75 -16.05 -12.95
CA ALA A 231 13.28 -14.71 -13.15
C ALA A 231 13.08 -14.22 -14.59
N ARG A 232 13.11 -15.14 -15.56
CA ARG A 232 12.64 -14.87 -16.94
C ARG A 232 11.13 -14.61 -17.03
N ARG A 233 10.35 -15.04 -16.03
CA ARG A 233 8.90 -14.84 -15.95
C ARG A 233 8.46 -13.86 -14.90
N PHE A 234 9.25 -13.64 -13.82
CA PHE A 234 8.80 -12.80 -12.69
C PHE A 234 9.94 -12.42 -11.72
N ASP A 235 10.51 -11.25 -11.85
CA ASP A 235 11.15 -10.56 -10.73
C ASP A 235 10.24 -9.45 -10.18
N LYS A 236 9.07 -9.86 -9.64
CA LYS A 236 8.19 -8.93 -8.91
C LYS A 236 8.64 -8.86 -7.45
N GLY A 237 9.44 -7.84 -7.12
CA GLY A 237 9.75 -7.45 -5.74
C GLY A 237 11.06 -7.97 -5.17
N GLY A 238 12.03 -8.45 -5.97
CA GLY A 238 13.41 -8.68 -5.57
C GLY A 238 14.27 -7.41 -5.65
N ASP A 239 15.48 -7.44 -5.10
CA ASP A 239 16.41 -6.30 -5.12
C ASP A 239 16.65 -5.78 -6.55
N GLN A 240 16.74 -6.67 -7.54
CA GLN A 240 16.89 -6.31 -8.95
C GLN A 240 15.69 -5.51 -9.49
N PHE A 241 14.46 -5.82 -9.06
CA PHE A 241 13.27 -5.06 -9.44
C PHE A 241 13.32 -3.64 -8.88
N TYR A 242 13.72 -3.49 -7.61
CA TYR A 242 13.89 -2.18 -6.99
C TYR A 242 15.05 -1.41 -7.60
N ASP A 243 16.14 -2.09 -7.98
CA ASP A 243 17.27 -1.50 -8.69
C ASP A 243 16.86 -1.00 -10.08
N GLN A 244 16.09 -1.79 -10.84
CA GLN A 244 15.61 -1.40 -12.17
C GLN A 244 14.63 -0.23 -12.10
N ILE A 245 13.67 -0.24 -11.15
CA ILE A 245 12.75 0.90 -10.97
C ILE A 245 13.51 2.15 -10.52
N SER A 246 14.53 2.00 -9.67
CA SER A 246 15.41 3.08 -9.26
C SER A 246 16.23 3.62 -10.44
N ALA A 247 16.71 2.75 -11.33
CA ALA A 247 17.42 3.11 -12.54
C ALA A 247 16.50 3.90 -13.51
N LEU A 248 15.24 3.44 -13.70
CA LEU A 248 14.25 4.17 -14.49
C LEU A 248 14.02 5.59 -13.91
N HIS A 249 13.75 5.72 -12.60
CA HIS A 249 13.58 7.03 -11.97
C HIS A 249 14.81 7.94 -12.15
N LYS A 250 16.03 7.39 -11.95
CA LYS A 250 17.27 8.15 -12.06
C LYS A 250 17.57 8.56 -13.51
N SER A 251 17.27 7.71 -14.50
CA SER A 251 17.44 8.03 -15.92
C SER A 251 16.52 9.18 -16.33
N VAL A 252 15.24 9.12 -15.95
CA VAL A 252 14.29 10.21 -16.20
C VAL A 252 14.75 11.50 -15.51
N ARG A 253 15.16 11.42 -14.24
CA ARG A 253 15.68 12.56 -13.48
C ARG A 253 16.96 13.12 -14.12
N GLY A 254 17.81 12.24 -14.65
CA GLY A 254 19.04 12.59 -15.37
C GLY A 254 18.82 13.12 -16.79
N SER A 255 17.57 13.14 -17.27
CA SER A 255 17.22 13.62 -18.63
C SER A 255 17.82 12.77 -19.76
N ASP A 256 17.89 11.45 -19.53
CA ASP A 256 18.30 10.46 -20.54
C ASP A 256 17.07 9.66 -21.01
N PRO A 257 16.47 10.00 -22.18
CA PRO A 257 15.28 9.33 -22.67
C PRO A 257 15.56 7.88 -23.12
N ASP A 258 16.75 7.60 -23.65
CA ASP A 258 17.11 6.28 -24.17
C ASP A 258 17.33 5.29 -23.02
N ALA A 259 18.09 5.67 -22.01
CA ALA A 259 18.23 4.87 -20.80
C ALA A 259 16.90 4.70 -20.06
N SER A 260 16.03 5.70 -20.08
CA SER A 260 14.69 5.62 -19.47
C SER A 260 13.82 4.59 -20.18
N LEU A 261 13.81 4.59 -21.52
CA LEU A 261 13.10 3.57 -22.31
C LEU A 261 13.71 2.19 -22.10
N TYR A 262 15.04 2.08 -22.09
CA TYR A 262 15.71 0.81 -21.86
C TYR A 262 15.25 0.18 -20.53
N TRP A 263 15.29 0.92 -19.41
CA TRP A 263 14.87 0.40 -18.11
C TRP A 263 13.38 0.11 -18.05
N PHE A 264 12.54 0.93 -18.68
CA PHE A 264 11.10 0.70 -18.79
C PHE A 264 10.80 -0.63 -19.49
N PHE A 265 11.36 -0.86 -20.69
CA PHE A 265 11.16 -2.10 -21.44
C PHE A 265 11.85 -3.30 -20.81
N ARG A 266 13.01 -3.10 -20.18
CA ARG A 266 13.68 -4.18 -19.44
C ARG A 266 12.83 -4.70 -18.29
N MET A 267 12.08 -3.82 -17.63
CA MET A 267 11.13 -4.22 -16.57
C MET A 267 9.90 -4.91 -17.15
N LEU A 268 9.36 -4.45 -18.27
CA LEU A 268 8.24 -5.11 -18.97
C LEU A 268 8.64 -6.52 -19.43
N ASP A 269 9.81 -6.68 -20.09
CA ASP A 269 10.35 -7.96 -20.50
C ASP A 269 10.58 -8.91 -19.30
N GLY A 270 10.98 -8.38 -18.15
CA GLY A 270 11.07 -9.09 -16.89
C GLY A 270 9.71 -9.44 -16.24
N GLY A 271 8.58 -9.07 -16.87
CA GLY A 271 7.22 -9.37 -16.41
C GLY A 271 6.69 -8.44 -15.33
N ALA A 272 7.24 -7.24 -15.20
CA ALA A 272 6.66 -6.21 -14.35
C ALA A 272 5.24 -5.87 -14.81
N ASP A 273 4.33 -5.65 -13.84
CA ASP A 273 2.97 -5.20 -14.14
C ASP A 273 3.03 -3.80 -14.80
N PRO A 274 2.54 -3.66 -16.05
CA PRO A 274 2.55 -2.37 -16.72
C PRO A 274 1.81 -1.27 -15.97
N LEU A 275 0.72 -1.60 -15.24
CA LEU A 275 0.00 -0.65 -14.41
C LEU A 275 0.82 -0.21 -13.18
N TYR A 276 1.66 -1.10 -12.65
CA TYR A 276 2.62 -0.69 -11.63
C TYR A 276 3.63 0.33 -12.18
N LEU A 277 4.18 0.08 -13.38
CA LEU A 277 5.09 1.02 -14.03
C LEU A 277 4.40 2.34 -14.37
N ALA A 278 3.15 2.31 -14.83
CA ALA A 278 2.35 3.50 -15.06
C ALA A 278 2.18 4.34 -13.79
N ARG A 279 1.89 3.72 -12.63
CA ARG A 279 1.87 4.43 -11.33
C ARG A 279 3.21 5.05 -10.97
N ARG A 280 4.32 4.40 -11.31
CA ARG A 280 5.66 4.97 -11.10
C ARG A 280 5.95 6.15 -12.01
N ILE A 281 5.50 6.10 -13.26
CA ILE A 281 5.58 7.22 -14.21
C ILE A 281 4.81 8.44 -13.69
N VAL A 282 3.59 8.23 -13.17
CA VAL A 282 2.82 9.30 -12.51
C VAL A 282 3.59 9.88 -11.31
N ARG A 283 4.19 9.02 -10.48
CA ARG A 283 4.99 9.49 -9.34
C ARG A 283 6.20 10.33 -9.78
N ILE A 284 6.92 9.93 -10.83
CA ILE A 284 8.03 10.70 -11.39
C ILE A 284 7.54 12.08 -11.85
N ALA A 285 6.40 12.14 -12.53
CA ALA A 285 5.82 13.40 -12.99
C ALA A 285 5.54 14.37 -11.83
N VAL A 286 5.04 13.86 -10.70
CA VAL A 286 4.72 14.68 -9.51
C VAL A 286 5.98 15.06 -8.72
N GLU A 287 6.92 14.13 -8.56
CA GLU A 287 8.07 14.28 -7.67
C GLU A 287 9.26 14.99 -8.34
N ASP A 288 9.59 14.61 -9.58
CA ASP A 288 10.81 15.05 -10.26
C ASP A 288 10.59 16.18 -11.29
N ILE A 289 9.35 16.32 -11.80
CA ILE A 289 8.99 17.38 -12.74
C ILE A 289 8.21 18.48 -12.00
N GLY A 290 7.19 18.10 -11.26
CA GLY A 290 6.40 18.98 -10.41
C GLY A 290 5.87 20.20 -11.14
N LEU A 291 6.05 21.37 -10.54
CA LEU A 291 5.58 22.65 -11.08
C LEU A 291 6.46 23.23 -12.19
N ALA A 292 7.62 22.63 -12.48
CA ALA A 292 8.44 23.09 -13.60
C ALA A 292 7.74 22.84 -14.96
N ASP A 293 7.00 21.72 -15.09
CA ASP A 293 6.09 21.45 -16.21
C ASP A 293 4.84 20.67 -15.76
N PRO A 294 3.74 21.34 -15.38
CA PRO A 294 2.51 20.69 -14.92
C PRO A 294 1.87 19.75 -15.94
N ARG A 295 2.15 19.89 -17.25
CA ARG A 295 1.64 19.00 -18.29
C ARG A 295 2.16 17.57 -18.14
N ALA A 296 3.29 17.39 -17.48
CA ALA A 296 3.87 16.10 -17.18
C ALA A 296 2.91 15.18 -16.41
N GLN A 297 2.18 15.74 -15.43
CA GLN A 297 1.19 15.01 -14.66
C GLN A 297 0.01 14.56 -15.52
N THR A 298 -0.50 15.46 -16.36
CA THR A 298 -1.61 15.15 -17.30
C THR A 298 -1.20 14.04 -18.25
N MET A 299 -0.03 14.16 -18.90
CA MET A 299 0.47 13.15 -19.83
C MET A 299 0.67 11.77 -19.17
N ALA A 300 1.21 11.73 -17.95
CA ALA A 300 1.40 10.50 -17.22
C ALA A 300 0.07 9.82 -16.84
N LEU A 301 -0.94 10.60 -16.43
CA LEU A 301 -2.28 10.10 -16.12
C LEU A 301 -3.02 9.64 -17.37
N GLU A 302 -2.95 10.37 -18.47
CA GLU A 302 -3.54 9.98 -19.75
C GLU A 302 -2.90 8.70 -20.28
N ALA A 303 -1.57 8.56 -20.23
CA ALA A 303 -0.89 7.35 -20.63
C ALA A 303 -1.31 6.13 -19.79
N TYR A 304 -1.49 6.31 -18.47
CA TYR A 304 -2.05 5.30 -17.58
C TYR A 304 -3.45 4.86 -18.06
N GLN A 305 -4.36 5.80 -18.30
CA GLN A 305 -5.73 5.53 -18.73
C GLN A 305 -5.79 4.89 -20.13
N ILE A 306 -4.90 5.30 -21.03
CA ILE A 306 -4.79 4.70 -22.37
C ILE A 306 -4.37 3.23 -22.23
N TYR A 307 -3.38 2.95 -21.39
CA TYR A 307 -2.97 1.56 -21.14
C TYR A 307 -4.10 0.72 -20.54
N GLU A 308 -4.88 1.26 -19.59
CA GLU A 308 -6.04 0.54 -19.03
C GLU A 308 -7.09 0.17 -20.09
N ARG A 309 -7.22 0.98 -21.14
CA ARG A 309 -8.24 0.77 -22.20
C ARG A 309 -7.73 -0.13 -23.32
N LEU A 310 -6.48 0.04 -23.74
CA LEU A 310 -5.92 -0.66 -24.91
C LEU A 310 -5.18 -1.95 -24.50
N GLY A 311 -4.56 -1.98 -23.30
CA GLY A 311 -3.76 -3.11 -22.86
C GLY A 311 -2.46 -3.28 -23.64
N HIS A 312 -1.91 -4.49 -23.57
CA HIS A 312 -0.70 -4.90 -24.28
C HIS A 312 -1.09 -5.40 -25.71
N PRO A 313 -0.31 -5.06 -26.78
CA PRO A 313 0.88 -4.22 -26.76
C PRO A 313 0.64 -2.72 -27.00
N GLU A 314 -0.55 -2.32 -27.48
CA GLU A 314 -0.84 -0.97 -27.97
C GLU A 314 -0.70 0.10 -26.88
N GLY A 315 -1.14 -0.20 -25.66
CA GLY A 315 -1.06 0.72 -24.52
C GLY A 315 0.36 1.04 -24.06
N GLU A 316 1.33 0.17 -24.37
CA GLU A 316 2.74 0.38 -24.00
C GLU A 316 3.36 1.59 -24.73
N LEU A 317 2.86 1.88 -25.94
CA LEU A 317 3.32 3.06 -26.69
C LEU A 317 2.95 4.36 -25.97
N ALA A 318 1.77 4.42 -25.35
CA ALA A 318 1.36 5.60 -24.58
C ALA A 318 2.25 5.80 -23.35
N LEU A 319 2.59 4.71 -22.63
CA LEU A 319 3.52 4.75 -21.50
C LEU A 319 4.93 5.16 -21.95
N SER A 320 5.40 4.68 -23.11
CA SER A 320 6.68 5.05 -23.70
C SER A 320 6.74 6.54 -24.01
N ASN A 321 5.69 7.11 -24.61
CA ASN A 321 5.58 8.54 -24.88
C ASN A 321 5.68 9.36 -23.59
N ALA A 322 5.01 8.92 -22.52
CA ALA A 322 5.10 9.57 -21.22
C ALA A 322 6.53 9.51 -20.65
N VAL A 323 7.22 8.35 -20.73
CA VAL A 323 8.60 8.18 -20.26
C VAL A 323 9.54 9.15 -20.99
N ILE A 324 9.45 9.24 -22.33
CA ILE A 324 10.26 10.17 -23.15
C ILE A 324 9.98 11.62 -22.73
N TYR A 325 8.70 11.99 -22.65
CA TYR A 325 8.32 13.34 -22.28
C TYR A 325 8.87 13.72 -20.90
N LEU A 326 8.70 12.86 -19.91
CA LEU A 326 9.21 13.10 -18.56
C LEU A 326 10.73 13.20 -18.52
N ALA A 327 11.43 12.38 -19.31
CA ALA A 327 12.87 12.46 -19.42
C ALA A 327 13.35 13.82 -19.99
N MET A 328 12.58 14.42 -20.91
CA MET A 328 12.95 15.71 -21.55
C MET A 328 12.33 16.94 -20.89
N ALA A 329 11.33 16.79 -20.02
CA ALA A 329 10.71 17.90 -19.30
C ALA A 329 11.68 18.60 -18.34
N ALA A 330 11.41 19.88 -18.05
CA ALA A 330 12.14 20.62 -17.03
C ALA A 330 11.94 19.95 -15.65
N LYS A 331 13.03 19.78 -14.89
CA LYS A 331 13.05 19.06 -13.62
C LYS A 331 12.90 20.03 -12.43
N SER A 332 12.00 19.71 -11.49
CA SER A 332 11.96 20.34 -10.19
C SER A 332 11.34 19.41 -9.14
N ASN A 333 11.97 19.37 -7.98
CA ASN A 333 11.45 18.72 -6.78
C ASN A 333 11.06 19.74 -5.69
N SER A 334 10.93 21.02 -6.02
CA SER A 334 10.65 22.10 -5.06
C SER A 334 9.39 21.87 -4.24
N ALA A 335 8.32 21.40 -4.89
CA ALA A 335 7.06 21.05 -4.23
C ALA A 335 7.22 19.84 -3.29
N TYR A 336 7.99 18.83 -3.68
CA TYR A 336 8.28 17.67 -2.84
C TYR A 336 9.10 18.03 -1.59
N VAL A 337 10.10 18.89 -1.75
CA VAL A 337 10.88 19.44 -0.64
C VAL A 337 9.98 20.25 0.30
N ALA A 338 9.18 21.16 -0.23
CA ALA A 338 8.25 21.97 0.55
C ALA A 338 7.24 21.08 1.33
N TYR A 339 6.72 20.03 0.72
CA TYR A 339 5.84 19.06 1.36
C TYR A 339 6.51 18.37 2.56
N ASN A 340 7.76 17.93 2.41
CA ASN A 340 8.49 17.29 3.51
C ASN A 340 8.83 18.29 4.61
N ASP A 341 9.26 19.50 4.25
CA ASP A 341 9.62 20.55 5.20
C ASP A 341 8.42 20.98 6.05
N VAL A 342 7.25 21.21 5.45
CA VAL A 342 6.04 21.57 6.20
C VAL A 342 5.57 20.45 7.11
N LYS A 343 5.66 19.18 6.68
CA LYS A 343 5.32 18.04 7.55
C LYS A 343 6.26 17.93 8.75
N ALA A 344 7.56 18.07 8.52
CA ALA A 344 8.57 18.06 9.58
C ALA A 344 8.36 19.24 10.54
N PHE A 345 8.07 20.42 10.02
CA PHE A 345 7.80 21.61 10.81
C PHE A 345 6.58 21.41 11.73
N ILE A 346 5.44 20.99 11.20
CA ILE A 346 4.21 20.77 11.97
C ILE A 346 4.43 19.70 13.06
N LYS A 347 5.18 18.63 12.79
CA LYS A 347 5.44 17.57 13.76
C LYS A 347 6.18 18.06 15.00
N ASN A 348 6.95 19.14 14.85
CA ASN A 348 7.78 19.73 15.92
C ASN A 348 7.15 20.98 16.54
N GLN A 349 5.93 21.35 16.16
CA GLN A 349 5.21 22.51 16.70
C GLN A 349 4.07 22.08 17.63
N ASN A 350 3.72 22.97 18.54
CA ASN A 350 2.49 22.87 19.31
C ASN A 350 1.28 23.22 18.41
N HIS A 351 0.09 22.86 18.88
CA HIS A 351 -1.14 23.30 18.22
C HIS A 351 -1.29 24.82 18.36
N HIS A 352 -1.53 25.51 17.25
CA HIS A 352 -1.79 26.95 17.18
C HIS A 352 -3.20 27.23 16.67
N ASP A 353 -3.82 28.25 17.19
CA ASP A 353 -5.13 28.66 16.76
C ASP A 353 -5.10 29.39 15.41
N VAL A 354 -6.20 29.27 14.66
CA VAL A 354 -6.38 30.06 13.43
C VAL A 354 -6.58 31.52 13.80
N PRO A 355 -5.85 32.49 13.21
CA PRO A 355 -6.04 33.91 13.44
C PRO A 355 -7.50 34.36 13.29
N ILE A 356 -7.96 35.26 14.14
CA ILE A 356 -9.39 35.64 14.20
C ILE A 356 -9.89 36.18 12.86
N HIS A 357 -9.09 36.98 12.16
CA HIS A 357 -9.45 37.54 10.85
C HIS A 357 -9.62 36.48 9.74
N LEU A 358 -9.02 35.32 9.88
CA LEU A 358 -9.16 34.19 8.93
C LEU A 358 -10.33 33.27 9.26
N ARG A 359 -11.00 33.45 10.42
CA ARG A 359 -12.13 32.58 10.82
C ARG A 359 -13.42 33.05 10.17
N ASN A 360 -14.24 32.15 9.66
CA ASN A 360 -15.57 32.47 9.14
C ASN A 360 -16.54 32.77 10.28
N ALA A 361 -17.46 33.70 10.05
CA ALA A 361 -18.52 34.12 11.01
C ALA A 361 -19.94 33.85 10.51
N PRO A 362 -20.35 32.58 10.26
CA PRO A 362 -21.69 32.25 9.71
C PRO A 362 -22.82 32.49 10.70
N THR A 363 -22.55 32.64 11.99
CA THR A 363 -23.58 32.88 13.03
C THR A 363 -23.41 34.27 13.69
N LYS A 364 -24.51 34.77 14.26
CA LYS A 364 -24.49 36.05 14.99
C LYS A 364 -23.47 36.03 16.15
N LEU A 365 -23.43 34.93 16.89
CA LEU A 365 -22.48 34.72 17.98
C LEU A 365 -21.00 34.84 17.48
N MET A 366 -20.68 34.25 16.34
CA MET A 366 -19.32 34.35 15.77
C MET A 366 -18.99 35.75 15.32
N ASN A 367 -19.96 36.49 14.76
CA ASN A 367 -19.82 37.92 14.46
C ASN A 367 -19.56 38.72 15.71
N ASP A 368 -20.31 38.47 16.79
CA ASP A 368 -20.16 39.14 18.08
C ASP A 368 -18.78 38.87 18.73
N LEU A 369 -18.16 37.71 18.39
CA LEU A 369 -16.80 37.31 18.77
C LEU A 369 -15.72 37.88 17.81
N ASN A 370 -16.08 38.77 16.89
CA ASN A 370 -15.20 39.40 15.90
C ASN A 370 -14.51 38.41 14.91
N TYR A 371 -15.10 37.24 14.64
CA TYR A 371 -14.56 36.34 13.62
C TYR A 371 -14.65 36.99 12.24
N GLY A 372 -13.56 36.89 11.45
CA GLY A 372 -13.45 37.50 10.14
C GLY A 372 -13.30 39.04 10.13
N LYS A 373 -13.25 39.67 11.30
CA LYS A 373 -13.04 41.12 11.39
C LYS A 373 -11.65 41.50 10.87
N GLU A 374 -11.62 42.57 10.06
CA GLU A 374 -10.39 43.11 9.43
C GLU A 374 -9.82 42.22 8.32
N TYR A 375 -10.51 41.11 7.92
CA TYR A 375 -10.08 40.33 6.77
C TYR A 375 -10.15 41.16 5.49
N ARG A 376 -9.03 41.27 4.79
CA ARG A 376 -8.92 41.96 3.51
C ARG A 376 -9.11 40.97 2.36
N TYR A 377 -10.24 41.13 1.63
CA TYR A 377 -10.53 40.27 0.51
C TYR A 377 -9.63 40.61 -0.69
N ALA A 378 -8.69 39.69 -0.99
CA ALA A 378 -7.62 39.93 -1.96
C ALA A 378 -8.13 40.37 -3.35
N HIS A 379 -9.31 39.93 -3.80
CA HIS A 379 -9.89 40.32 -5.08
C HIS A 379 -10.30 41.82 -5.14
N ASN A 380 -10.48 42.46 -4.00
CA ASN A 380 -10.78 43.89 -3.93
C ASN A 380 -9.52 44.77 -3.82
N GLU A 381 -8.36 44.14 -3.66
CA GLU A 381 -7.08 44.81 -3.53
C GLU A 381 -6.37 44.97 -4.87
N PRO A 382 -5.48 45.98 -5.02
CA PRO A 382 -4.65 46.12 -6.21
C PRO A 382 -3.84 44.86 -6.50
N ASN A 383 -3.76 44.47 -7.76
CA ASN A 383 -3.12 43.21 -8.24
C ASN A 383 -3.75 41.93 -7.69
N GLY A 384 -4.96 41.97 -7.10
CA GLY A 384 -5.57 40.82 -6.45
C GLY A 384 -4.77 40.31 -5.24
N TYR A 385 -4.05 41.20 -4.54
CA TYR A 385 -3.13 40.83 -3.47
C TYR A 385 -3.24 41.76 -2.27
N ALA A 386 -3.54 41.22 -1.11
CA ALA A 386 -3.63 41.96 0.15
C ALA A 386 -2.23 42.11 0.78
N ALA A 387 -1.46 43.06 0.28
CA ALA A 387 -0.09 43.32 0.75
C ALA A 387 -0.02 43.52 2.27
N GLY A 388 0.94 42.87 2.93
CA GLY A 388 1.17 42.93 4.36
C GLY A 388 0.20 42.12 5.21
N GLU A 389 -0.72 41.34 4.61
CA GLU A 389 -1.62 40.44 5.34
C GLU A 389 -0.86 39.23 5.91
N LYS A 390 -1.20 38.81 7.13
CA LYS A 390 -0.57 37.68 7.81
C LYS A 390 -1.51 36.46 7.78
N TYR A 391 -1.06 35.35 7.20
CA TYR A 391 -1.83 34.12 7.08
C TYR A 391 -1.35 33.01 8.01
N PHE A 392 -0.20 33.15 8.66
CA PHE A 392 0.29 32.24 9.70
C PHE A 392 -0.37 32.56 11.05
N PRO A 393 -0.46 31.57 11.97
CA PRO A 393 -0.84 31.83 13.36
C PRO A 393 -0.07 32.99 13.98
N ASP A 394 -0.71 33.70 14.90
CA ASP A 394 -0.14 34.96 15.47
C ASP A 394 1.16 34.70 16.24
N GLU A 395 1.30 33.48 16.80
CA GLU A 395 2.47 33.03 17.56
C GLU A 395 3.63 32.59 16.67
N LEU A 396 3.41 32.41 15.35
CA LEU A 396 4.43 31.96 14.42
C LEU A 396 4.92 33.11 13.52
N ASP A 397 6.22 33.13 13.32
CA ASP A 397 6.79 33.90 12.22
C ASP A 397 6.46 33.22 10.88
N SER A 398 6.34 34.03 9.82
CA SER A 398 6.12 33.51 8.48
C SER A 398 7.31 32.68 8.02
N VAL A 399 7.07 31.40 7.72
CA VAL A 399 8.08 30.46 7.24
C VAL A 399 7.93 30.25 5.74
N LYS A 400 9.04 30.23 5.02
CA LYS A 400 9.07 30.02 3.57
C LYS A 400 9.42 28.56 3.28
N PHE A 401 8.42 27.73 3.02
CA PHE A 401 8.59 26.31 2.66
C PHE A 401 8.82 26.13 1.16
N PHE A 402 7.99 26.77 0.33
CA PHE A 402 8.10 26.65 -1.12
C PHE A 402 9.15 27.61 -1.68
N LYS A 403 10.16 27.05 -2.35
CA LYS A 403 11.26 27.76 -3.00
C LYS A 403 11.31 27.32 -4.45
N PRO A 404 10.70 28.08 -5.38
CA PRO A 404 10.69 27.75 -6.80
C PRO A 404 12.09 27.71 -7.37
N THR A 405 12.30 26.87 -8.39
CA THR A 405 13.54 26.82 -9.16
C THR A 405 13.49 27.77 -10.37
N GLU A 406 14.66 28.05 -10.97
CA GLU A 406 14.76 28.84 -12.21
C GLU A 406 14.46 28.00 -13.49
N ARG A 407 13.61 26.94 -13.36
CA ARG A 407 13.36 25.99 -14.45
C ARG A 407 11.88 25.98 -14.83
N GLY A 408 11.62 25.91 -16.14
CA GLY A 408 10.27 25.81 -16.68
C GLY A 408 9.31 26.88 -16.15
N LEU A 409 8.10 26.45 -15.74
CA LEU A 409 7.09 27.38 -15.20
C LEU A 409 7.50 27.97 -13.84
N GLU A 410 8.33 27.30 -13.07
CA GLU A 410 8.74 27.79 -11.75
C GLU A 410 9.53 29.10 -11.81
N LYS A 411 10.22 29.38 -12.91
CA LYS A 411 10.83 30.68 -13.13
C LYS A 411 9.81 31.82 -13.07
N LYS A 412 8.66 31.67 -13.74
CA LYS A 412 7.57 32.67 -13.68
C LYS A 412 6.93 32.76 -12.31
N ILE A 413 6.88 31.64 -11.57
CA ILE A 413 6.40 31.61 -10.19
C ILE A 413 7.36 32.36 -9.28
N SER A 414 8.67 32.21 -9.45
CA SER A 414 9.71 32.98 -8.74
C SER A 414 9.57 34.47 -8.97
N GLU A 415 9.51 34.89 -10.23
CA GLU A 415 9.30 36.29 -10.62
C GLU A 415 8.04 36.89 -9.97
N LYS A 416 6.92 36.14 -9.99
CA LYS A 416 5.69 36.54 -9.33
C LYS A 416 5.87 36.65 -7.80
N GLN A 417 6.56 35.72 -7.17
CA GLN A 417 6.80 35.71 -5.73
C GLN A 417 7.62 36.91 -5.30
N GLU A 418 8.69 37.25 -6.06
CA GLU A 418 9.51 38.43 -5.83
C GLU A 418 8.71 39.73 -5.96
N PHE A 419 7.84 39.81 -6.97
CA PHE A 419 6.94 40.93 -7.16
C PHE A 419 6.01 41.13 -5.95
N LEU A 420 5.36 40.04 -5.48
CA LEU A 420 4.46 40.12 -4.31
C LEU A 420 5.22 40.52 -3.02
N GLU A 421 6.44 40.00 -2.83
CA GLU A 421 7.30 40.37 -1.71
C GLU A 421 7.70 41.86 -1.78
N SER A 422 7.83 42.44 -2.99
CA SER A 422 8.09 43.88 -3.14
C SER A 422 6.90 44.73 -2.67
N LEU A 423 5.67 44.28 -2.98
CA LEU A 423 4.45 44.94 -2.50
C LEU A 423 4.33 44.89 -0.97
N ASP A 424 4.68 43.78 -0.34
CA ASP A 424 4.71 43.67 1.12
C ASP A 424 5.71 44.63 1.75
N LYS A 425 6.90 44.78 1.15
CA LYS A 425 7.92 45.70 1.63
C LYS A 425 7.46 47.18 1.50
N GLU A 426 6.78 47.51 0.39
CA GLU A 426 6.22 48.84 0.20
C GLU A 426 5.10 49.15 1.20
N TYR A 427 4.20 48.19 1.44
CA TYR A 427 3.13 48.35 2.41
C TYR A 427 3.66 48.59 3.83
N LYS A 428 4.69 47.81 4.24
CA LYS A 428 5.36 48.02 5.55
C LYS A 428 6.06 49.37 5.71
N LYS A 429 6.51 50.00 4.61
CA LYS A 429 7.11 51.32 4.64
C LYS A 429 6.09 52.48 4.74
N ARG A 430 4.82 52.20 4.35
CA ARG A 430 3.72 53.18 4.39
C ARG A 430 2.97 53.19 5.72
N LYS A 431 3.09 52.14 6.53
CA LYS A 431 2.63 52.07 7.91
C LYS A 431 3.73 52.49 8.88
#